data_786eece8065d9f7cd81a54047db0b190
#
_entry.id   786eece8065d9f7cd81a54047db0b190
#
_cell.length_a   1.000
_cell.length_b   1.000
_cell.length_c   1.000
_cell.angle_alpha   90.00
_cell.angle_beta   90.00
_cell.angle_gamma   90.00
#
_symmetry.space_group_name_H-M   'P 1'
#
loop_
_entity.id
_entity.type
_entity.pdbx_description
1 polymer ?
#
loop_
_entity_poly.entity_id
_entity_poly.type
_entity_poly.pdbx_seq_one_letter_code
_entity_poly.pdbx_strand_id
1 'polypeptide(L)'
;MSFVERFCNSKDALKNKKFIVVGDFCLDRYMYLDSRLDQRFDYCDLDTYFMYDEKLYPGGAVNVAKNILSMGATVICIGLIGNDGNGYDLKRVLKNYGADVDCLYKYDNRITNTYYRPIRRSDKKDKYMNELLFINPKLTGVDQEKDIIDALEKNINVVDGIVIVEQFDKDSCSSITPKVKKYVNSMANKFSDKFFLVDSRSNINKYTNMYVKCNQYEFMKAM
;
A
#
# COMPACT_ATOMS: atom_id res chain seq x y z
N MET A 1 -9.01 2.86 34.16
CA MET A 1 -8.35 3.51 32.99
C MET A 1 -9.35 3.57 31.87
N SER A 2 -9.68 4.77 31.39
CA SER A 2 -10.61 4.98 30.28
C SER A 2 -10.02 4.47 28.97
N PHE A 3 -10.86 4.32 27.92
CA PHE A 3 -10.39 3.97 26.58
C PHE A 3 -9.38 5.00 26.06
N VAL A 4 -9.64 6.29 26.30
CA VAL A 4 -8.77 7.40 25.87
C VAL A 4 -7.41 7.32 26.55
N GLU A 5 -7.34 7.08 27.85
CA GLU A 5 -6.08 6.91 28.58
C GLU A 5 -5.27 5.72 28.08
N ARG A 6 -5.94 4.58 27.80
CA ARG A 6 -5.28 3.41 27.22
C ARG A 6 -4.72 3.71 25.82
N PHE A 7 -5.49 4.43 25.00
CA PHE A 7 -5.06 4.82 23.65
C PHE A 7 -3.85 5.78 23.71
N CYS A 8 -3.90 6.80 24.59
CA CYS A 8 -2.78 7.73 24.75
C CYS A 8 -1.51 7.01 25.23
N ASN A 9 -1.63 6.14 26.22
CA ASN A 9 -0.50 5.36 26.73
C ASN A 9 0.08 4.42 25.66
N SER A 10 -0.78 3.79 24.84
CA SER A 10 -0.34 2.96 23.72
C SER A 10 0.40 3.75 22.66
N LYS A 11 -0.06 4.97 22.37
CA LYS A 11 0.61 5.88 21.44
C LYS A 11 2.01 6.27 21.94
N ASP A 12 2.15 6.57 23.22
CA ASP A 12 3.46 6.87 23.84
C ASP A 12 4.42 5.68 23.79
N ALA A 13 3.91 4.46 23.95
CA ALA A 13 4.70 3.24 23.81
C ALA A 13 5.20 3.00 22.38
N LEU A 14 4.56 3.59 21.37
CA LEU A 14 4.95 3.45 19.96
C LEU A 14 5.99 4.49 19.51
N LYS A 15 6.21 5.59 20.23
CA LYS A 15 7.10 6.67 19.83
C LYS A 15 8.54 6.26 19.52
N ASN A 16 9.02 5.20 20.15
CA ASN A 16 10.40 4.70 19.97
C ASN A 16 10.43 3.37 19.21
N LYS A 17 9.29 2.95 18.65
CA LYS A 17 9.19 1.70 17.93
C LYS A 17 9.46 1.89 16.43
N LYS A 18 10.03 0.87 15.84
CA LYS A 18 10.36 0.83 14.42
C LYS A 18 9.71 -0.37 13.76
N PHE A 19 9.04 -0.15 12.64
CA PHE A 19 8.35 -1.21 11.91
C PHE A 19 8.82 -1.28 10.47
N ILE A 20 8.79 -2.49 9.90
CA ILE A 20 8.76 -2.68 8.46
C ILE A 20 7.31 -2.74 8.03
N VAL A 21 6.96 -2.03 6.97
CA VAL A 21 5.77 -2.30 6.17
C VAL A 21 6.23 -2.88 4.84
N VAL A 22 5.92 -4.15 4.60
CA VAL A 22 6.29 -4.85 3.37
C VAL A 22 5.05 -5.24 2.59
N GLY A 23 5.06 -5.00 1.26
CA GLY A 23 3.94 -5.44 0.43
C GLY A 23 3.58 -4.51 -0.73
N ASP A 24 2.28 -4.44 -0.99
CA ASP A 24 1.73 -3.75 -2.15
C ASP A 24 1.45 -2.28 -1.85
N PHE A 25 2.34 -1.43 -2.28
CA PHE A 25 2.19 0.02 -2.22
C PHE A 25 1.41 0.52 -3.43
N CYS A 26 0.40 1.35 -3.20
CA CYS A 26 -0.39 1.97 -4.27
C CYS A 26 -0.83 3.39 -3.90
N LEU A 27 -1.29 4.13 -4.91
CA LEU A 27 -1.88 5.45 -4.76
C LEU A 27 -3.36 5.43 -5.10
N ASP A 28 -4.12 6.23 -4.38
CA ASP A 28 -5.46 6.68 -4.77
C ASP A 28 -5.36 8.10 -5.32
N ARG A 29 -5.61 8.27 -6.62
CA ARG A 29 -5.50 9.53 -7.35
C ARG A 29 -6.89 10.05 -7.65
N TYR A 30 -7.35 11.04 -6.88
CA TYR A 30 -8.66 11.67 -7.04
C TYR A 30 -8.55 12.83 -8.01
N MET A 31 -9.25 12.75 -9.12
CA MET A 31 -9.24 13.71 -10.22
C MET A 31 -10.54 14.50 -10.20
N TYR A 32 -10.48 15.78 -9.89
CA TYR A 32 -11.67 16.63 -9.81
C TYR A 32 -11.94 17.29 -11.16
N LEU A 33 -13.10 16.97 -11.74
CA LEU A 33 -13.56 17.42 -13.05
C LEU A 33 -14.63 18.51 -12.90
N ASP A 34 -14.55 19.57 -13.69
CA ASP A 34 -15.55 20.63 -13.71
C ASP A 34 -16.55 20.41 -14.86
N SER A 35 -17.78 20.07 -14.52
CA SER A 35 -18.83 19.78 -15.51
C SER A 35 -19.21 20.97 -16.40
N ARG A 36 -18.85 22.20 -16.00
CA ARG A 36 -19.09 23.41 -16.79
C ARG A 36 -18.13 23.56 -17.97
N LEU A 37 -17.00 22.84 -17.91
CA LEU A 37 -15.94 22.85 -18.93
C LEU A 37 -15.99 21.64 -19.86
N ASP A 38 -16.98 20.75 -19.68
CA ASP A 38 -17.11 19.57 -20.51
C ASP A 38 -17.32 19.98 -21.98
N GLN A 39 -16.61 19.29 -22.87
CA GLN A 39 -16.68 19.51 -24.31
C GLN A 39 -16.87 18.17 -25.03
N ARG A 40 -17.38 18.24 -26.24
CA ARG A 40 -17.48 17.09 -27.12
C ARG A 40 -16.47 17.26 -28.24
N PHE A 41 -15.70 16.20 -28.54
CA PHE A 41 -14.80 16.24 -29.66
C PHE A 41 -15.53 16.02 -30.98
N ASP A 42 -15.40 16.96 -31.91
CA ASP A 42 -16.07 16.92 -33.20
C ASP A 42 -15.63 15.73 -34.08
N TYR A 43 -14.41 15.23 -33.87
CA TYR A 43 -13.82 14.16 -34.70
C TYR A 43 -14.06 12.74 -34.19
N CYS A 44 -14.51 12.53 -32.98
CA CYS A 44 -14.66 11.19 -32.40
C CYS A 44 -15.97 10.97 -31.62
N ASP A 45 -16.84 11.98 -31.55
CA ASP A 45 -18.12 11.94 -30.85
C ASP A 45 -18.02 11.52 -29.35
N LEU A 46 -16.88 11.80 -28.72
CA LEU A 46 -16.59 11.50 -27.33
C LEU A 46 -16.58 12.76 -26.47
N ASP A 47 -17.02 12.59 -25.22
CA ASP A 47 -16.94 13.66 -24.23
C ASP A 47 -15.52 13.84 -23.74
N THR A 48 -15.08 15.10 -23.61
CA THR A 48 -13.82 15.48 -22.97
C THR A 48 -14.12 16.14 -21.64
N TYR A 49 -13.51 15.62 -20.60
CA TYR A 49 -13.63 16.13 -19.25
C TYR A 49 -12.39 16.91 -18.84
N PHE A 50 -12.56 18.10 -18.29
CA PHE A 50 -11.47 18.95 -17.85
C PHE A 50 -11.22 18.76 -16.37
N MET A 51 -10.02 18.27 -16.04
CA MET A 51 -9.53 18.18 -14.66
C MET A 51 -8.97 19.55 -14.23
N TYR A 52 -9.47 20.06 -13.10
CA TYR A 52 -9.01 21.33 -12.53
C TYR A 52 -8.21 21.17 -11.24
N ASP A 53 -8.32 20.02 -10.59
CA ASP A 53 -7.60 19.73 -9.35
C ASP A 53 -7.35 18.22 -9.24
N GLU A 54 -6.27 17.87 -8.53
CA GLU A 54 -5.90 16.50 -8.25
C GLU A 54 -5.44 16.36 -6.80
N LYS A 55 -5.85 15.26 -6.16
CA LYS A 55 -5.39 14.91 -4.82
C LYS A 55 -4.90 13.48 -4.77
N LEU A 56 -3.70 13.32 -4.19
CA LEU A 56 -3.08 12.02 -3.96
C LEU A 56 -3.34 11.55 -2.53
N TYR A 57 -3.89 10.36 -2.41
CA TYR A 57 -4.11 9.73 -1.13
C TYR A 57 -3.35 8.41 -1.01
N PRO A 58 -2.97 8.03 0.21
CA PRO A 58 -2.40 6.71 0.47
C PRO A 58 -3.37 5.59 0.13
N GLY A 59 -2.89 4.56 -0.59
CA GLY A 59 -3.60 3.31 -0.84
C GLY A 59 -2.78 2.10 -0.36
N GLY A 60 -3.43 0.96 -0.06
CA GLY A 60 -2.74 -0.27 0.35
C GLY A 60 -1.71 -0.06 1.47
N ALA A 61 -0.49 -0.54 1.26
CA ALA A 61 0.61 -0.45 2.21
C ALA A 61 1.01 1.01 2.57
N VAL A 62 0.77 1.99 1.67
CA VAL A 62 1.03 3.42 1.97
C VAL A 62 0.13 3.90 3.12
N ASN A 63 -1.13 3.47 3.14
CA ASN A 63 -2.08 3.85 4.19
C ASN A 63 -1.69 3.23 5.54
N VAL A 64 -1.22 1.99 5.53
CA VAL A 64 -0.72 1.31 6.74
C VAL A 64 0.51 2.03 7.28
N ALA A 65 1.50 2.33 6.43
CA ALA A 65 2.70 3.07 6.80
C ALA A 65 2.35 4.45 7.41
N LYS A 66 1.46 5.22 6.75
CA LYS A 66 0.96 6.50 7.26
C LYS A 66 0.35 6.38 8.66
N ASN A 67 -0.49 5.36 8.89
CA ASN A 67 -1.14 5.16 10.18
C ASN A 67 -0.12 4.87 11.29
N ILE A 68 0.87 4.02 11.03
CA ILE A 68 1.94 3.72 12.00
C ILE A 68 2.76 4.98 12.31
N LEU A 69 3.13 5.75 11.29
CA LEU A 69 3.86 7.02 11.44
C LEU A 69 3.05 8.05 12.25
N SER A 70 1.73 8.14 12.03
CA SER A 70 0.85 9.06 12.77
C SER A 70 0.72 8.71 14.26
N MET A 71 1.01 7.47 14.62
CA MET A 71 1.10 7.02 16.02
C MET A 71 2.46 7.31 16.67
N GLY A 72 3.41 7.87 15.90
CA GLY A 72 4.72 8.28 16.40
C GLY A 72 5.83 7.24 16.26
N ALA A 73 5.55 6.08 15.67
CA ALA A 73 6.58 5.10 15.33
C ALA A 73 7.32 5.48 14.03
N THR A 74 8.43 4.82 13.75
CA THR A 74 9.16 4.94 12.49
C THR A 74 8.87 3.75 11.57
N VAL A 75 8.93 3.95 10.25
CA VAL A 75 8.59 2.93 9.26
C VAL A 75 9.63 2.84 8.16
N ILE A 76 10.09 1.61 7.88
CA ILE A 76 10.82 1.24 6.67
C ILE A 76 9.83 0.62 5.70
N CYS A 77 9.70 1.20 4.50
CA CYS A 77 8.84 0.67 3.44
C CYS A 77 9.63 -0.27 2.53
N ILE A 78 9.18 -1.52 2.40
CA ILE A 78 9.79 -2.53 1.51
C ILE A 78 8.77 -2.97 0.47
N GLY A 79 9.09 -2.81 -0.81
CA GLY A 79 8.17 -3.19 -1.88
C GLY A 79 8.67 -2.83 -3.27
N LEU A 80 7.83 -3.10 -4.27
CA LEU A 80 8.14 -2.91 -5.67
C LEU A 80 7.21 -1.87 -6.30
N ILE A 81 7.80 -0.92 -7.02
CA ILE A 81 7.07 0.11 -7.77
C ILE A 81 7.63 0.23 -9.19
N GLY A 82 6.88 0.87 -10.08
CA GLY A 82 7.35 1.24 -11.40
C GLY A 82 8.33 2.41 -11.35
N ASN A 83 9.23 2.47 -12.34
CA ASN A 83 10.02 3.67 -12.63
C ASN A 83 9.18 4.63 -13.49
N ASP A 84 8.06 5.11 -12.93
CA ASP A 84 7.06 5.93 -13.58
C ASP A 84 6.65 7.13 -12.71
N GLY A 85 5.81 8.01 -13.25
CA GLY A 85 5.32 9.21 -12.55
C GLY A 85 4.54 8.87 -11.27
N ASN A 86 3.76 7.78 -11.28
CA ASN A 86 3.04 7.31 -10.09
C ASN A 86 4.00 6.81 -8.99
N GLY A 87 5.08 6.12 -9.37
CA GLY A 87 6.13 5.68 -8.44
C GLY A 87 6.89 6.85 -7.82
N TYR A 88 7.14 7.90 -8.60
CA TYR A 88 7.71 9.15 -8.09
C TYR A 88 6.79 9.79 -7.04
N ASP A 89 5.51 9.97 -7.39
CA ASP A 89 4.51 10.56 -6.50
C ASP A 89 4.31 9.73 -5.23
N LEU A 90 4.28 8.39 -5.34
CA LEU A 90 4.16 7.48 -4.21
C LEU A 90 5.32 7.66 -3.23
N LYS A 91 6.57 7.66 -3.71
CA LYS A 91 7.75 7.92 -2.86
C LYS A 91 7.69 9.30 -2.22
N ARG A 92 7.27 10.32 -2.96
CA ARG A 92 7.11 11.69 -2.45
C ARG A 92 6.07 11.75 -1.32
N VAL A 93 4.91 11.11 -1.50
CA VAL A 93 3.86 11.03 -0.48
C VAL A 93 4.37 10.36 0.79
N LEU A 94 5.04 9.22 0.68
CA LEU A 94 5.61 8.49 1.84
C LEU A 94 6.69 9.29 2.56
N LYS A 95 7.61 9.94 1.82
CA LYS A 95 8.63 10.82 2.41
C LYS A 95 8.02 11.98 3.18
N ASN A 96 6.95 12.58 2.66
CA ASN A 96 6.25 13.67 3.35
C ASN A 96 5.62 13.24 4.68
N TYR A 97 5.30 11.95 4.84
CA TYR A 97 4.89 11.38 6.12
C TYR A 97 6.06 10.97 7.02
N GLY A 98 7.29 11.04 6.54
CA GLY A 98 8.50 10.67 7.30
C GLY A 98 8.88 9.20 7.19
N ALA A 99 8.37 8.46 6.19
CA ALA A 99 8.76 7.08 5.95
C ALA A 99 10.15 6.96 5.33
N ASP A 100 10.90 5.91 5.72
CA ASP A 100 12.06 5.46 5.00
C ASP A 100 11.62 4.66 3.75
N VAL A 101 12.00 5.15 2.57
CA VAL A 101 11.60 4.60 1.26
C VAL A 101 12.78 4.04 0.45
N ASP A 102 13.93 3.84 1.07
CA ASP A 102 15.13 3.38 0.36
C ASP A 102 14.97 1.95 -0.16
N CYS A 103 14.16 1.13 0.52
CA CYS A 103 13.80 -0.23 0.10
C CYS A 103 12.51 -0.31 -0.74
N LEU A 104 11.99 0.81 -1.26
CA LEU A 104 11.01 0.80 -2.34
C LEU A 104 11.74 0.78 -3.68
N TYR A 105 11.90 -0.43 -4.23
CA TYR A 105 12.67 -0.67 -5.44
C TYR A 105 11.89 -0.32 -6.70
N LYS A 106 12.54 0.43 -7.60
CA LYS A 106 11.97 0.86 -8.87
C LYS A 106 12.42 -0.04 -10.02
N TYR A 107 11.48 -0.43 -10.87
CA TYR A 107 11.74 -1.27 -12.03
C TYR A 107 11.07 -0.71 -13.29
N ASP A 108 11.81 -0.66 -14.42
CA ASP A 108 11.29 -0.17 -15.70
C ASP A 108 10.28 -1.14 -16.33
N ASN A 109 10.39 -2.41 -16.00
CA ASN A 109 9.47 -3.44 -16.47
C ASN A 109 8.20 -3.59 -15.62
N ARG A 110 7.90 -2.62 -14.75
CA ARG A 110 6.79 -2.63 -13.82
C ARG A 110 6.04 -1.30 -13.87
N ILE A 111 4.73 -1.32 -13.60
CA ILE A 111 3.96 -0.10 -13.37
C ILE A 111 3.59 0.03 -11.88
N THR A 112 3.51 1.26 -11.40
CA THR A 112 3.07 1.53 -10.03
C THR A 112 1.55 1.39 -9.93
N ASN A 113 1.09 0.52 -9.04
CA ASN A 113 -0.33 0.31 -8.82
C ASN A 113 -1.01 1.61 -8.38
N THR A 114 -2.04 2.04 -9.12
CA THR A 114 -2.70 3.32 -8.89
C THR A 114 -4.18 3.23 -9.24
N TYR A 115 -5.02 3.73 -8.36
CA TYR A 115 -6.46 3.88 -8.57
C TYR A 115 -6.75 5.32 -8.96
N TYR A 116 -7.12 5.55 -10.20
CA TYR A 116 -7.59 6.83 -10.68
C TYR A 116 -9.09 6.93 -10.44
N ARG A 117 -9.52 7.93 -9.66
CA ARG A 117 -10.89 8.13 -9.22
C ARG A 117 -11.40 9.47 -9.69
N PRO A 118 -11.96 9.56 -10.90
CA PRO A 118 -12.54 10.80 -11.39
C PRO A 118 -13.81 11.15 -10.61
N ILE A 119 -13.88 12.41 -10.15
CA ILE A 119 -15.03 12.99 -9.47
C ILE A 119 -15.50 14.18 -10.27
N ARG A 120 -16.69 14.07 -10.83
CA ARG A 120 -17.33 15.17 -11.55
C ARG A 120 -18.10 16.06 -10.58
N ARG A 121 -17.61 17.26 -10.38
CA ARG A 121 -18.30 18.28 -9.58
C ARG A 121 -19.39 18.97 -10.37
N SER A 122 -20.51 19.21 -9.71
CA SER A 122 -21.58 20.04 -10.18
C SER A 122 -22.15 20.87 -9.03
N ASP A 123 -22.93 21.89 -9.35
CA ASP A 123 -23.56 22.77 -8.33
C ASP A 123 -24.47 22.01 -7.36
N LYS A 124 -24.92 20.82 -7.73
CA LYS A 124 -25.88 20.03 -6.93
C LYS A 124 -25.22 18.95 -6.08
N LYS A 125 -24.23 18.22 -6.60
CA LYS A 125 -23.58 17.11 -5.91
C LYS A 125 -22.37 16.60 -6.68
N ASP A 126 -21.33 16.22 -5.96
CA ASP A 126 -20.19 15.48 -6.52
C ASP A 126 -20.61 14.07 -6.95
N LYS A 127 -20.26 13.67 -8.17
CA LYS A 127 -20.55 12.36 -8.75
C LYS A 127 -19.26 11.60 -9.01
N TYR A 128 -19.09 10.43 -8.37
CA TYR A 128 -18.04 9.50 -8.72
C TYR A 128 -18.31 8.92 -10.11
N MET A 129 -17.26 8.88 -10.92
CA MET A 129 -17.26 8.24 -12.24
C MET A 129 -16.62 6.85 -12.15
N ASN A 130 -16.46 6.19 -13.30
CA ASN A 130 -15.77 4.90 -13.36
C ASN A 130 -14.31 5.04 -12.94
N GLU A 131 -13.83 4.11 -12.11
CA GLU A 131 -12.43 4.04 -11.74
C GLU A 131 -11.59 3.50 -12.91
N LEU A 132 -10.35 4.02 -13.04
CA LEU A 132 -9.33 3.46 -13.90
C LEU A 132 -8.24 2.85 -13.02
N LEU A 133 -8.03 1.54 -13.15
CA LEU A 133 -7.10 0.80 -12.33
C LEU A 133 -5.81 0.51 -13.10
N PHE A 134 -4.72 1.11 -12.66
CA PHE A 134 -3.37 0.78 -13.10
C PHE A 134 -2.80 -0.27 -12.15
N ILE A 135 -2.87 -1.52 -12.54
CA ILE A 135 -2.37 -2.66 -11.74
C ILE A 135 -1.29 -3.35 -12.55
N ASN A 136 -0.14 -3.59 -11.95
CA ASN A 136 0.97 -4.26 -12.60
C ASN A 136 0.54 -5.66 -13.10
N PRO A 137 0.57 -5.91 -14.41
CA PRO A 137 0.19 -7.19 -14.99
C PRO A 137 1.35 -8.18 -15.11
N LYS A 138 2.59 -7.71 -14.90
CA LYS A 138 3.80 -8.49 -15.14
C LYS A 138 4.18 -9.30 -13.92
N LEU A 139 4.69 -10.50 -14.15
CA LEU A 139 5.21 -11.37 -13.10
C LEU A 139 6.37 -10.70 -12.37
N THR A 140 6.44 -10.90 -11.08
CA THR A 140 7.55 -10.48 -10.25
C THR A 140 8.73 -11.42 -10.50
N GLY A 141 9.85 -10.86 -10.94
CA GLY A 141 11.05 -11.61 -11.29
C GLY A 141 11.87 -12.04 -10.07
N VAL A 142 12.79 -12.97 -10.29
CA VAL A 142 13.66 -13.52 -9.23
C VAL A 142 14.49 -12.45 -8.54
N ASP A 143 15.01 -11.47 -9.30
CA ASP A 143 15.80 -10.36 -8.74
C ASP A 143 14.92 -9.44 -7.87
N GLN A 144 13.68 -9.20 -8.30
CA GLN A 144 12.71 -8.41 -7.55
C GLN A 144 12.32 -9.08 -6.22
N GLU A 145 12.12 -10.41 -6.22
CA GLU A 145 11.90 -11.18 -4.99
C GLU A 145 13.11 -11.13 -4.08
N LYS A 146 14.31 -11.25 -4.67
CA LYS A 146 15.58 -11.18 -3.93
C LYS A 146 15.75 -9.84 -3.23
N ASP A 147 15.48 -8.73 -3.91
CA ASP A 147 15.58 -7.39 -3.31
C ASP A 147 14.68 -7.24 -2.07
N ILE A 148 13.44 -7.77 -2.13
CA ILE A 148 12.53 -7.76 -0.98
C ILE A 148 13.10 -8.60 0.17
N ILE A 149 13.58 -9.82 -0.13
CA ILE A 149 14.11 -10.75 0.88
C ILE A 149 15.36 -10.16 1.53
N ASP A 150 16.32 -9.66 0.74
CA ASP A 150 17.55 -9.05 1.24
C ASP A 150 17.24 -7.82 2.13
N ALA A 151 16.24 -7.00 1.74
CA ALA A 151 15.81 -5.86 2.55
C ALA A 151 15.21 -6.30 3.90
N LEU A 152 14.40 -7.36 3.91
CA LEU A 152 13.86 -7.95 5.13
C LEU A 152 14.97 -8.47 6.04
N GLU A 153 15.92 -9.23 5.50
CA GLU A 153 17.08 -9.76 6.24
C GLU A 153 17.94 -8.67 6.86
N LYS A 154 18.23 -7.64 6.07
CA LYS A 154 19.03 -6.50 6.51
C LYS A 154 18.42 -5.76 7.69
N ASN A 155 17.08 -5.65 7.70
CA ASN A 155 16.39 -4.76 8.64
C ASN A 155 15.73 -5.47 9.81
N ILE A 156 15.58 -6.79 9.82
CA ILE A 156 14.84 -7.51 10.87
C ILE A 156 15.38 -7.27 12.28
N ASN A 157 16.70 -7.16 12.43
CA ASN A 157 17.33 -7.02 13.75
C ASN A 157 17.16 -5.62 14.36
N VAL A 158 16.82 -4.61 13.55
CA VAL A 158 16.69 -3.21 13.99
C VAL A 158 15.24 -2.71 14.08
N VAL A 159 14.28 -3.62 13.92
CA VAL A 159 12.84 -3.30 14.00
C VAL A 159 12.15 -4.08 15.11
N ASP A 160 11.05 -3.54 15.63
CA ASP A 160 10.21 -4.18 16.65
C ASP A 160 9.14 -5.10 16.02
N GLY A 161 8.83 -4.90 14.74
CA GLY A 161 7.84 -5.73 14.06
C GLY A 161 7.75 -5.49 12.56
N ILE A 162 6.99 -6.38 11.91
CA ILE A 162 6.73 -6.37 10.47
C ILE A 162 5.22 -6.39 10.23
N VAL A 163 4.74 -5.51 9.37
CA VAL A 163 3.38 -5.51 8.85
C VAL A 163 3.41 -5.86 7.38
N ILE A 164 2.74 -6.95 7.02
CA ILE A 164 2.63 -7.47 5.66
C ILE A 164 1.31 -6.98 5.07
N VAL A 165 1.35 -6.40 3.87
CA VAL A 165 0.16 -5.91 3.16
C VAL A 165 0.09 -6.53 1.78
N GLU A 166 -0.83 -7.49 1.61
CA GLU A 166 -1.10 -8.17 0.36
C GLU A 166 -2.45 -7.69 -0.20
N GLN A 167 -2.38 -6.69 -1.09
CA GLN A 167 -3.55 -5.98 -1.60
C GLN A 167 -4.13 -6.62 -2.87
N PHE A 168 -3.30 -7.27 -3.68
CA PHE A 168 -3.69 -7.79 -4.99
C PHE A 168 -3.71 -9.31 -5.02
N ASP A 169 -4.79 -9.87 -5.60
CA ASP A 169 -5.02 -11.33 -5.67
C ASP A 169 -4.09 -12.08 -6.63
N LYS A 170 -3.35 -11.35 -7.48
CA LYS A 170 -2.39 -11.96 -8.42
C LYS A 170 -1.05 -12.17 -7.73
N ASP A 171 -0.93 -13.22 -6.95
CA ASP A 171 0.22 -13.57 -6.13
C ASP A 171 1.57 -13.40 -6.85
N SER A 172 1.65 -13.78 -8.13
CA SER A 172 2.91 -13.73 -8.88
C SER A 172 3.22 -12.35 -9.49
N CYS A 173 2.31 -11.37 -9.40
CA CYS A 173 2.51 -10.00 -9.91
C CYS A 173 2.67 -8.97 -8.78
N SER A 174 2.42 -9.38 -7.56
CA SER A 174 2.49 -8.59 -6.32
C SER A 174 3.90 -8.53 -5.78
N SER A 175 4.14 -7.66 -4.80
CA SER A 175 5.36 -7.69 -3.98
C SER A 175 5.42 -8.93 -3.08
N ILE A 176 4.27 -9.47 -2.70
CA ILE A 176 4.17 -10.67 -1.86
C ILE A 176 3.93 -11.90 -2.72
N THR A 177 4.97 -12.35 -3.42
CA THR A 177 4.93 -13.61 -4.18
C THR A 177 4.85 -14.84 -3.26
N PRO A 178 4.53 -16.04 -3.77
CA PRO A 178 4.58 -17.27 -2.98
C PRO A 178 5.92 -17.50 -2.28
N LYS A 179 7.04 -17.11 -2.92
CA LYS A 179 8.38 -17.23 -2.34
C LYS A 179 8.59 -16.24 -1.20
N VAL A 180 8.23 -14.96 -1.39
CA VAL A 180 8.30 -13.93 -0.35
C VAL A 180 7.39 -14.30 0.83
N LYS A 181 6.17 -14.78 0.56
CA LYS A 181 5.23 -15.26 1.58
C LYS A 181 5.82 -16.39 2.43
N LYS A 182 6.41 -17.40 1.78
CA LYS A 182 7.10 -18.49 2.47
C LYS A 182 8.24 -17.97 3.35
N TYR A 183 9.00 -17.00 2.83
CA TYR A 183 10.10 -16.39 3.57
C TYR A 183 9.60 -15.63 4.81
N VAL A 184 8.56 -14.80 4.69
CA VAL A 184 7.97 -14.05 5.81
C VAL A 184 7.41 -15.01 6.88
N ASN A 185 6.76 -16.10 6.50
CA ASN A 185 6.33 -17.13 7.44
C ASN A 185 7.51 -17.75 8.21
N SER A 186 8.64 -18.01 7.54
CA SER A 186 9.84 -18.53 8.19
C SER A 186 10.43 -17.51 9.17
N MET A 187 10.38 -16.21 8.83
CA MET A 187 10.82 -15.14 9.73
C MET A 187 9.94 -15.06 10.99
N ALA A 188 8.61 -15.13 10.85
CA ALA A 188 7.69 -15.10 11.98
C ALA A 188 7.92 -16.28 12.95
N ASN A 189 8.33 -17.44 12.44
CA ASN A 189 8.73 -18.57 13.27
C ASN A 189 10.07 -18.32 13.97
N LYS A 190 11.06 -17.76 13.26
CA LYS A 190 12.42 -17.55 13.77
C LYS A 190 12.52 -16.41 14.78
N PHE A 191 11.77 -15.34 14.59
CA PHE A 191 11.79 -14.11 15.38
C PHE A 191 10.49 -13.95 16.17
N SER A 192 10.18 -14.95 17.00
CA SER A 192 8.93 -15.00 17.80
C SER A 192 8.82 -13.90 18.86
N ASP A 193 9.90 -13.21 19.17
CA ASP A 193 9.96 -12.04 20.05
C ASP A 193 9.49 -10.75 19.38
N LYS A 194 9.35 -10.74 18.04
CA LYS A 194 8.92 -9.59 17.25
C LYS A 194 7.45 -9.66 16.89
N PHE A 195 6.87 -8.50 16.67
CA PHE A 195 5.48 -8.38 16.24
C PHE A 195 5.34 -8.64 14.73
N PHE A 196 4.50 -9.57 14.34
CA PHE A 196 4.12 -9.81 12.95
C PHE A 196 2.62 -9.65 12.79
N LEU A 197 2.21 -8.86 11.78
CA LEU A 197 0.81 -8.64 11.41
C LEU A 197 0.65 -8.78 9.90
N VAL A 198 -0.39 -9.45 9.45
CA VAL A 198 -0.76 -9.51 8.03
C VAL A 198 -2.15 -8.93 7.78
N ASP A 199 -2.26 -8.14 6.71
CA ASP A 199 -3.49 -7.71 6.06
C ASP A 199 -3.48 -8.24 4.63
N SER A 200 -4.28 -9.26 4.33
CA SER A 200 -4.34 -9.90 3.01
C SER A 200 -5.77 -10.02 2.54
N ARG A 201 -6.01 -9.62 1.29
CA ARG A 201 -7.34 -9.68 0.65
C ARG A 201 -7.85 -11.11 0.41
N SER A 202 -6.94 -12.07 0.20
CA SER A 202 -7.35 -13.39 -0.29
C SER A 202 -6.60 -14.57 0.32
N ASN A 203 -5.52 -14.33 1.04
CA ASN A 203 -4.59 -15.38 1.44
C ASN A 203 -4.31 -15.42 2.96
N ILE A 204 -5.20 -14.88 3.79
CA ILE A 204 -4.97 -14.81 5.26
C ILE A 204 -4.70 -16.17 5.88
N ASN A 205 -5.29 -17.25 5.35
CA ASN A 205 -5.10 -18.63 5.80
C ASN A 205 -3.74 -19.24 5.40
N LYS A 206 -2.95 -18.55 4.58
CA LYS A 206 -1.60 -19.00 4.16
C LYS A 206 -0.48 -18.42 5.03
N TYR A 207 -0.84 -17.66 6.06
CA TYR A 207 0.12 -17.07 7.00
C TYR A 207 0.07 -17.76 8.35
N THR A 208 1.23 -17.96 8.96
CA THR A 208 1.39 -18.68 10.22
C THR A 208 2.19 -17.88 11.23
N ASN A 209 1.90 -18.06 12.52
CA ASN A 209 2.60 -17.41 13.63
C ASN A 209 2.64 -15.89 13.58
N MET A 210 1.53 -15.28 13.12
CA MET A 210 1.37 -13.82 13.10
C MET A 210 -0.07 -13.43 13.36
N TYR A 211 -0.26 -12.19 13.78
CA TYR A 211 -1.59 -11.61 13.88
C TYR A 211 -2.19 -11.40 12.50
N VAL A 212 -3.50 -11.57 12.39
CA VAL A 212 -4.23 -11.40 11.15
C VAL A 212 -5.23 -10.25 11.32
N LYS A 213 -5.19 -9.29 10.41
CA LYS A 213 -6.26 -8.30 10.25
C LYS A 213 -7.04 -8.66 8.98
N CYS A 214 -8.35 -8.82 9.12
CA CYS A 214 -9.24 -9.06 8.00
C CYS A 214 -10.61 -8.41 8.27
N ASN A 215 -11.37 -8.19 7.21
CA ASN A 215 -12.79 -7.87 7.31
C ASN A 215 -13.64 -9.15 7.28
N GLN A 216 -14.94 -9.00 7.51
CA GLN A 216 -15.87 -10.14 7.54
C GLN A 216 -15.85 -10.96 6.23
N TYR A 217 -15.77 -10.28 5.08
CA TYR A 217 -15.76 -10.94 3.77
C TYR A 217 -14.47 -11.73 3.54
N GLU A 218 -13.33 -11.15 3.87
CA GLU A 218 -12.01 -11.79 3.78
C GLU A 218 -11.93 -13.01 4.71
N PHE A 219 -12.50 -12.91 5.93
CA PHE A 219 -12.59 -14.02 6.87
C PHE A 219 -13.42 -15.17 6.31
N MET A 220 -14.62 -14.88 5.81
CA MET A 220 -15.52 -15.91 5.23
C MET A 220 -14.92 -16.59 4.00
N LYS A 221 -14.12 -15.87 3.20
CA LYS A 221 -13.43 -16.43 2.04
C LYS A 221 -12.28 -17.37 2.43
N ALA A 222 -11.71 -17.19 3.62
CA ALA A 222 -10.56 -17.97 4.10
C ALA A 222 -10.95 -19.28 4.81
N MET A 223 -12.21 -19.40 5.21
CA MET A 223 -12.79 -20.62 5.78
C MET A 223 -13.27 -21.58 4.71
#